data_39c54116b15e2d17f1178fa94fb4501b
#
_entry.id   39c54116b15e2d17f1178fa94fb4501b
#
_cell.length_a   1.000
_cell.length_b   1.000
_cell.length_c   1.000
_cell.angle_alpha   90.00
_cell.angle_beta   90.00
_cell.angle_gamma   90.00
#
_symmetry.space_group_name_H-M   'P 1'
#
loop_
_entity.id
_entity.type
_entity.pdbx_description
1 polymer ?
#
loop_
_entity_poly.entity_id
_entity_poly.type
_entity_poly.pdbx_seq_one_letter_code
_entity_poly.pdbx_strand_id
1 'polypeptide(L)'
;MPQALCILLIHCAFHKKASAPNIRKDDQIRLNAFIQKTCEAYKCRCLIAHGPGDHMHCLVILSPETTLSELIKEIKRTSTLFLKECDAVYYHHFQWQAGYGGFSVSEKLKDVVYQYIVHQEEHHQRYSAHDEFEMLIKNAGITRYEHKYYWQ
;
A
#
# COMPACT_ATOMS: atom_id res chain seq x y z
N MET A 1 30.06 -15.78 -12.21
CA MET A 1 29.04 -15.55 -11.17
C MET A 1 27.67 -15.86 -11.74
N PRO A 2 26.87 -16.69 -11.09
CA PRO A 2 25.51 -16.90 -11.54
C PRO A 2 24.69 -15.61 -11.43
N GLN A 3 23.72 -15.43 -12.33
CA GLN A 3 22.81 -14.29 -12.34
C GLN A 3 21.39 -14.78 -12.05
N ALA A 4 20.70 -14.09 -11.13
CA ALA A 4 19.26 -14.25 -10.96
C ALA A 4 18.58 -13.06 -11.62
N LEU A 5 17.78 -13.33 -12.66
CA LEU A 5 17.10 -12.31 -13.43
C LEU A 5 15.59 -12.41 -13.18
N CYS A 6 15.07 -11.53 -12.36
CA CYS A 6 13.65 -11.53 -12.02
C CYS A 6 13.10 -10.12 -11.92
N ILE A 7 11.84 -9.98 -12.30
CA ILE A 7 11.04 -8.78 -12.10
C ILE A 7 9.75 -9.22 -11.42
N LEU A 8 9.59 -8.81 -10.17
CA LEU A 8 8.44 -9.19 -9.35
C LEU A 8 7.62 -7.94 -9.05
N LEU A 9 6.72 -7.59 -9.95
CA LEU A 9 5.83 -6.45 -9.79
C LEU A 9 4.65 -6.84 -8.91
N ILE A 10 4.44 -6.10 -7.83
CA ILE A 10 3.35 -6.33 -6.88
C ILE A 10 2.60 -5.01 -6.68
N HIS A 11 1.28 -5.08 -6.85
CA HIS A 11 0.37 -4.03 -6.43
C HIS A 11 -0.06 -4.33 -4.99
N CYS A 12 0.31 -3.47 -4.06
CA CYS A 12 -0.01 -3.61 -2.64
C CYS A 12 -1.11 -2.64 -2.26
N ALA A 13 -2.03 -3.07 -1.40
CA ALA A 13 -3.05 -2.22 -0.84
C ALA A 13 -3.20 -2.53 0.65
N PHE A 14 -3.22 -1.48 1.48
CA PHE A 14 -3.44 -1.62 2.92
C PHE A 14 -4.18 -0.40 3.46
N HIS A 15 -4.92 -0.60 4.55
CA HIS A 15 -5.92 0.34 5.04
C HIS A 15 -5.68 0.71 6.50
N LYS A 16 -6.03 1.94 6.87
CA LYS A 16 -6.03 2.34 8.27
C LYS A 16 -7.17 1.66 9.02
N LYS A 17 -7.06 1.55 10.35
CA LYS A 17 -8.19 1.14 11.18
C LYS A 17 -9.31 2.18 11.07
N ALA A 18 -10.55 1.71 11.14
CA ALA A 18 -11.72 2.60 11.03
C ALA A 18 -11.69 3.72 12.08
N SER A 19 -11.19 3.44 13.29
CA SER A 19 -11.07 4.41 14.37
C SER A 19 -9.91 5.39 14.23
N ALA A 20 -8.98 5.15 13.29
CA ALA A 20 -7.82 6.00 13.08
C ALA A 20 -8.20 7.27 12.30
N PRO A 21 -7.50 8.39 12.53
CA PRO A 21 -7.71 9.60 11.74
C PRO A 21 -7.25 9.39 10.29
N ASN A 22 -7.85 10.12 9.36
CA ASN A 22 -7.40 10.13 7.97
C ASN A 22 -6.05 10.83 7.86
N ILE A 23 -5.25 10.40 6.90
CA ILE A 23 -3.99 11.07 6.59
C ILE A 23 -4.33 12.39 5.89
N ARG A 24 -3.78 13.49 6.42
CA ARG A 24 -3.99 14.82 5.84
C ARG A 24 -3.30 14.91 4.48
N LYS A 25 -3.87 15.69 3.57
CA LYS A 25 -3.32 15.84 2.21
C LYS A 25 -1.86 16.28 2.18
N ASP A 26 -1.49 17.23 3.03
CA ASP A 26 -0.10 17.72 3.09
C ASP A 26 0.87 16.64 3.56
N ASP A 27 0.43 15.81 4.49
CA ASP A 27 1.23 14.69 5.00
C ASP A 27 1.28 13.54 4.01
N GLN A 28 0.23 13.37 3.18
CA GLN A 28 0.16 12.30 2.19
C GLN A 28 1.32 12.38 1.19
N ILE A 29 1.64 13.58 0.71
CA ILE A 29 2.73 13.76 -0.26
C ILE A 29 4.07 13.33 0.35
N ARG A 30 4.32 13.74 1.58
CA ARG A 30 5.54 13.38 2.30
C ARG A 30 5.58 11.90 2.65
N LEU A 31 4.43 11.33 3.00
CA LEU A 31 4.31 9.90 3.28
C LEU A 31 4.62 9.06 2.05
N ASN A 32 4.13 9.46 0.88
CA ASN A 32 4.41 8.76 -0.37
C ASN A 32 5.91 8.64 -0.62
N ALA A 33 6.63 9.75 -0.47
CA ALA A 33 8.09 9.78 -0.64
C ALA A 33 8.80 8.94 0.44
N PHE A 34 8.31 8.99 1.67
CA PHE A 34 8.85 8.22 2.78
C PHE A 34 8.72 6.71 2.53
N ILE A 35 7.58 6.26 2.04
CA ILE A 35 7.34 4.84 1.72
C ILE A 35 8.28 4.39 0.61
N GLN A 36 8.49 5.22 -0.42
CA GLN A 36 9.44 4.89 -1.48
C GLN A 36 10.85 4.67 -0.94
N LYS A 37 11.31 5.49 -0.02
CA LYS A 37 12.61 5.33 0.63
C LYS A 37 12.67 4.08 1.50
N THR A 38 11.59 3.76 2.21
CA THR A 38 11.53 2.55 3.02
C THR A 38 11.72 1.31 2.15
N CYS A 39 11.09 1.27 0.99
CA CYS A 39 11.26 0.17 0.05
C CYS A 39 12.73 0.00 -0.38
N GLU A 40 13.42 1.09 -0.65
CA GLU A 40 14.84 1.04 -1.02
C GLU A 40 15.71 0.41 0.06
N ALA A 41 15.41 0.67 1.33
CA ALA A 41 16.13 0.09 2.46
C ALA A 41 16.02 -1.45 2.49
N TYR A 42 14.99 -2.02 1.87
CA TYR A 42 14.76 -3.46 1.77
C TYR A 42 15.08 -4.00 0.38
N LYS A 43 15.92 -3.30 -0.40
CA LYS A 43 16.34 -3.68 -1.75
C LYS A 43 15.18 -3.77 -2.74
N CYS A 44 14.05 -3.14 -2.43
CA CYS A 44 12.88 -3.06 -3.30
C CYS A 44 12.81 -1.68 -3.94
N ARG A 45 12.05 -1.57 -5.02
CA ARG A 45 11.82 -0.28 -5.67
C ARG A 45 10.33 0.01 -5.73
N CYS A 46 9.90 1.08 -5.10
CA CYS A 46 8.53 1.55 -5.19
C CYS A 46 8.41 2.54 -6.34
N LEU A 47 7.66 2.14 -7.37
CA LEU A 47 7.46 2.98 -8.56
C LEU A 47 6.49 4.11 -8.25
N ILE A 48 5.49 3.84 -7.43
CA ILE A 48 4.52 4.82 -6.95
C ILE A 48 3.91 4.34 -5.64
N ALA A 49 3.71 5.28 -4.72
CA ALA A 49 2.90 5.09 -3.52
C ALA A 49 1.93 6.27 -3.45
N HIS A 50 0.66 6.00 -3.24
CA HIS A 50 -0.35 7.05 -3.14
C HIS A 50 -1.64 6.50 -2.53
N GLY A 51 -2.44 7.40 -1.97
CA GLY A 51 -3.72 7.06 -1.41
C GLY A 51 -4.56 8.29 -1.11
N PRO A 52 -5.88 8.11 -0.91
CA PRO A 52 -6.81 9.21 -0.68
C PRO A 52 -6.94 9.63 0.80
N GLY A 53 -6.15 9.04 1.70
CA GLY A 53 -6.13 9.41 3.12
C GLY A 53 -6.55 8.30 4.07
N ASP A 54 -7.32 7.32 3.63
CA ASP A 54 -7.77 6.19 4.47
C ASP A 54 -7.10 4.86 4.12
N HIS A 55 -6.33 4.83 3.03
CA HIS A 55 -5.56 3.65 2.63
C HIS A 55 -4.44 4.04 1.68
N MET A 56 -3.58 3.07 1.37
CA MET A 56 -2.45 3.24 0.48
C MET A 56 -2.45 2.17 -0.60
N HIS A 57 -2.03 2.58 -1.79
CA HIS A 57 -1.62 1.69 -2.85
C HIS A 57 -0.16 1.90 -3.16
N CYS A 58 0.57 0.82 -3.40
CA CYS A 58 1.97 0.87 -3.82
C CYS A 58 2.17 -0.08 -4.99
N LEU A 59 2.92 0.35 -5.99
CA LEU A 59 3.40 -0.53 -7.04
C LEU A 59 4.89 -0.75 -6.81
N VAL A 60 5.27 -1.97 -6.46
CA VAL A 60 6.61 -2.28 -5.99
C VAL A 60 7.26 -3.35 -6.86
N ILE A 61 8.52 -3.13 -7.21
CA ILE A 61 9.39 -4.19 -7.70
C ILE A 61 10.01 -4.84 -6.46
N LEU A 62 9.53 -6.05 -6.15
CA LEU A 62 9.95 -6.77 -4.95
C LEU A 62 11.30 -7.42 -5.16
N SER A 63 12.21 -7.24 -4.21
CA SER A 63 13.49 -7.96 -4.21
C SER A 63 13.25 -9.46 -4.04
N PRO A 64 13.97 -10.33 -4.76
CA PRO A 64 13.88 -11.77 -4.52
C PRO A 64 14.41 -12.20 -3.13
N GLU A 65 15.09 -11.31 -2.42
CA GLU A 65 15.62 -11.56 -1.08
C GLU A 65 14.72 -11.07 0.04
N THR A 66 13.62 -10.37 -0.28
CA THR A 66 12.71 -9.77 0.71
C THR A 66 11.32 -10.37 0.55
N THR A 67 10.69 -10.78 1.64
CA THR A 67 9.30 -11.23 1.57
C THR A 67 8.37 -10.03 1.52
N LEU A 68 7.24 -10.18 0.84
CA LEU A 68 6.22 -9.14 0.81
C LEU A 68 5.70 -8.82 2.22
N SER A 69 5.51 -9.86 3.03
CA SER A 69 5.04 -9.73 4.41
C SER A 69 5.99 -8.85 5.25
N GLU A 70 7.29 -9.07 5.15
CA GLU A 70 8.28 -8.27 5.85
C GLU A 70 8.29 -6.82 5.39
N LEU A 71 8.23 -6.61 4.07
CA LEU A 71 8.19 -5.26 3.50
C LEU A 71 6.98 -4.48 3.98
N ILE A 72 5.78 -5.07 3.91
CA ILE A 72 4.55 -4.41 4.36
C ILE A 72 4.59 -4.12 5.85
N LYS A 73 5.08 -5.07 6.65
CA LYS A 73 5.23 -4.86 8.09
C LYS A 73 6.10 -3.63 8.38
N GLU A 74 7.22 -3.51 7.72
CA GLU A 74 8.14 -2.38 7.93
C GLU A 74 7.59 -1.06 7.39
N ILE A 75 6.90 -1.09 6.24
CA ILE A 75 6.21 0.10 5.73
C ILE A 75 5.18 0.59 6.76
N LYS A 76 4.36 -0.31 7.30
CA LYS A 76 3.34 0.06 8.30
C LYS A 76 3.95 0.62 9.57
N ARG A 77 4.98 -0.05 10.08
CA ARG A 77 5.65 0.38 11.32
C ARG A 77 6.27 1.76 11.18
N THR A 78 7.08 1.93 10.15
CA THR A 78 7.83 3.18 9.95
C THR A 78 6.94 4.34 9.53
N SER A 79 5.92 4.09 8.71
CA SER A 79 4.98 5.13 8.29
C SER A 79 4.12 5.62 9.45
N THR A 80 3.74 4.75 10.38
CA THR A 80 3.03 5.15 11.60
C THR A 80 3.89 6.10 12.43
N LEU A 81 5.16 5.76 12.64
CA LEU A 81 6.09 6.63 13.36
C LEU A 81 6.28 7.97 12.65
N PHE A 82 6.41 7.94 11.33
CA PHE A 82 6.56 9.13 10.51
C PHE A 82 5.36 10.08 10.67
N LEU A 83 4.14 9.55 10.60
CA LEU A 83 2.93 10.37 10.78
C LEU A 83 2.86 10.99 12.17
N LYS A 84 3.21 10.24 13.21
CA LYS A 84 3.24 10.74 14.57
C LYS A 84 4.31 11.82 14.78
N GLU A 85 5.39 11.79 14.02
CA GLU A 85 6.36 12.88 14.00
C GLU A 85 5.83 14.12 13.27
N CYS A 86 4.99 13.93 12.25
CA CYS A 86 4.37 15.07 11.55
C CYS A 86 3.41 15.83 12.46
N ASP A 87 2.58 15.13 13.23
CA ASP A 87 1.65 15.73 14.19
C ASP A 87 1.27 14.68 15.24
N ALA A 88 1.93 14.72 16.39
CA ALA A 88 1.77 13.74 17.44
C ALA A 88 0.36 13.73 18.02
N VAL A 89 -0.30 14.88 18.08
CA VAL A 89 -1.65 14.99 18.64
C VAL A 89 -2.67 14.44 17.66
N TYR A 90 -2.61 14.89 16.41
CA TYR A 90 -3.58 14.45 15.39
C TYR A 90 -3.46 12.96 15.12
N TYR A 91 -2.24 12.41 14.98
CA TYR A 91 -2.02 11.00 14.68
C TYR A 91 -1.83 10.12 15.90
N HIS A 92 -2.22 10.59 17.07
CA HIS A 92 -2.03 9.83 18.32
C HIS A 92 -2.61 8.41 18.26
N HIS A 93 -3.81 8.27 17.70
CA HIS A 93 -4.49 6.98 17.56
C HIS A 93 -4.36 6.35 16.17
N PHE A 94 -3.43 6.85 15.36
CA PHE A 94 -3.26 6.29 14.02
C PHE A 94 -2.71 4.87 14.09
N GLN A 95 -3.37 3.95 13.39
CA GLN A 95 -2.93 2.57 13.22
C GLN A 95 -3.40 2.06 11.87
N TRP A 96 -2.54 1.28 11.22
CA TRP A 96 -2.95 0.46 10.09
C TRP A 96 -3.65 -0.80 10.64
N GLN A 97 -4.61 -1.35 9.89
CA GLN A 97 -5.14 -2.66 10.22
C GLN A 97 -4.14 -3.75 9.88
N ALA A 98 -4.33 -4.96 10.43
CA ALA A 98 -3.33 -6.01 10.34
C ALA A 98 -3.16 -6.58 8.92
N GLY A 99 -4.24 -6.63 8.14
CA GLY A 99 -4.23 -7.24 6.82
C GLY A 99 -3.67 -6.34 5.72
N TYR A 100 -3.43 -6.93 4.56
CA TYR A 100 -3.06 -6.20 3.35
C TYR A 100 -3.43 -7.03 2.12
N GLY A 101 -3.51 -6.39 0.96
CA GLY A 101 -3.62 -7.07 -0.32
C GLY A 101 -2.30 -7.00 -1.08
N GLY A 102 -1.95 -8.06 -1.77
CA GLY A 102 -0.80 -8.11 -2.66
C GLY A 102 -1.17 -8.85 -3.92
N PHE A 103 -1.02 -8.19 -5.07
CA PHE A 103 -1.46 -8.71 -6.36
C PHE A 103 -0.30 -8.62 -7.35
N SER A 104 0.00 -9.74 -7.99
CA SER A 104 1.04 -9.75 -9.03
C SER A 104 0.58 -8.94 -10.24
N VAL A 105 1.52 -8.22 -10.84
CA VAL A 105 1.27 -7.39 -12.02
C VAL A 105 2.21 -7.84 -13.13
N SER A 106 1.68 -8.10 -14.32
CA SER A 106 2.53 -8.39 -15.48
C SER A 106 3.21 -7.10 -15.95
N GLU A 107 4.38 -7.22 -16.54
CA GLU A 107 5.12 -6.08 -17.09
C GLU A 107 4.28 -5.26 -18.07
N LYS A 108 3.42 -5.93 -18.85
CA LYS A 108 2.53 -5.26 -19.82
C LYS A 108 1.50 -4.35 -19.15
N LEU A 109 1.10 -4.64 -17.91
CA LEU A 109 0.09 -3.88 -17.18
C LEU A 109 0.69 -2.87 -16.20
N LYS A 110 2.00 -2.75 -16.15
CA LYS A 110 2.70 -1.86 -15.22
C LYS A 110 2.16 -0.42 -15.30
N ASP A 111 2.10 0.13 -16.51
CA ASP A 111 1.66 1.51 -16.70
C ASP A 111 0.17 1.70 -16.38
N VAL A 112 -0.65 0.70 -16.69
CA VAL A 112 -2.08 0.71 -16.36
C VAL A 112 -2.27 0.78 -14.85
N VAL A 113 -1.56 -0.06 -14.09
CA VAL A 113 -1.66 -0.06 -12.62
C VAL A 113 -1.07 1.23 -12.04
N TYR A 114 0.04 1.72 -12.61
CA TYR A 114 0.62 2.98 -12.19
C TYR A 114 -0.41 4.13 -12.29
N GLN A 115 -1.06 4.26 -13.44
CA GLN A 115 -2.08 5.29 -13.64
C GLN A 115 -3.30 5.10 -12.73
N TYR A 116 -3.70 3.86 -12.50
CA TYR A 116 -4.75 3.55 -11.54
C TYR A 116 -4.43 4.11 -10.15
N ILE A 117 -3.18 3.94 -9.70
CA ILE A 117 -2.74 4.44 -8.39
C ILE A 117 -2.66 5.97 -8.38
N VAL A 118 -2.19 6.59 -9.45
CA VAL A 118 -2.15 8.06 -9.57
C VAL A 118 -3.55 8.66 -9.37
N HIS A 119 -4.59 8.00 -9.88
CA HIS A 119 -5.96 8.52 -9.91
C HIS A 119 -6.83 8.01 -8.75
N GLN A 120 -6.24 7.62 -7.63
CA GLN A 120 -6.97 7.07 -6.49
C GLN A 120 -8.03 8.02 -5.92
N GLU A 121 -7.77 9.30 -5.87
CA GLU A 121 -8.73 10.27 -5.36
C GLU A 121 -10.00 10.30 -6.22
N GLU A 122 -9.87 10.19 -7.54
CA GLU A 122 -11.01 10.14 -8.46
C GLU A 122 -11.81 8.86 -8.30
N HIS A 123 -11.14 7.72 -8.12
CA HIS A 123 -11.80 6.43 -7.89
C HIS A 123 -12.64 6.46 -6.62
N HIS A 124 -12.14 7.13 -5.57
CA HIS A 124 -12.82 7.20 -4.27
C HIS A 124 -13.99 8.19 -4.23
N GLN A 125 -14.21 8.95 -5.28
CA GLN A 125 -15.46 9.65 -5.47
C GLN A 125 -16.59 8.72 -5.89
N ARG A 126 -16.28 7.54 -6.44
CA ARG A 126 -17.24 6.56 -6.97
C ARG A 126 -17.37 5.32 -6.11
N TYR A 127 -16.28 4.87 -5.49
CA TYR A 127 -16.21 3.62 -4.74
C TYR A 127 -15.60 3.84 -3.38
N SER A 128 -16.16 3.18 -2.35
CA SER A 128 -15.53 3.15 -1.03
C SER A 128 -14.26 2.29 -1.06
N ALA A 129 -13.42 2.46 -0.04
CA ALA A 129 -12.23 1.62 0.13
C ALA A 129 -12.58 0.14 0.22
N HIS A 130 -13.68 -0.19 0.90
CA HIS A 130 -14.17 -1.57 1.00
C HIS A 130 -14.56 -2.15 -0.35
N ASP A 131 -15.37 -1.40 -1.12
CA ASP A 131 -15.85 -1.84 -2.44
C ASP A 131 -14.69 -2.03 -3.41
N GLU A 132 -13.74 -1.09 -3.41
CA GLU A 132 -12.56 -1.19 -4.25
C GLU A 132 -11.74 -2.44 -3.90
N PHE A 133 -11.49 -2.67 -2.62
CA PHE A 133 -10.70 -3.80 -2.19
C PHE A 133 -11.35 -5.13 -2.55
N GLU A 134 -12.67 -5.23 -2.38
CA GLU A 134 -13.40 -6.44 -2.77
C GLU A 134 -13.34 -6.70 -4.27
N MET A 135 -13.34 -5.64 -5.10
CA MET A 135 -13.14 -5.77 -6.55
C MET A 135 -11.73 -6.31 -6.87
N LEU A 136 -10.71 -5.80 -6.19
CA LEU A 136 -9.33 -6.27 -6.37
C LEU A 136 -9.19 -7.76 -6.00
N ILE A 137 -9.77 -8.15 -4.88
CA ILE A 137 -9.77 -9.53 -4.40
C ILE A 137 -10.47 -10.45 -5.41
N LYS A 138 -11.63 -10.07 -5.89
CA LYS A 138 -12.40 -10.83 -6.87
C LYS A 138 -11.65 -10.97 -8.18
N ASN A 139 -11.10 -9.87 -8.69
CA ASN A 139 -10.36 -9.87 -9.95
C ASN A 139 -9.09 -10.72 -9.89
N ALA A 140 -8.47 -10.83 -8.72
CA ALA A 140 -7.31 -11.67 -8.49
C ALA A 140 -7.65 -13.16 -8.30
N GLY A 141 -8.94 -13.51 -8.23
CA GLY A 141 -9.37 -14.88 -8.03
C GLY A 141 -9.16 -15.39 -6.60
N ILE A 142 -9.03 -14.52 -5.63
CA ILE A 142 -8.87 -14.90 -4.23
C ILE A 142 -10.23 -15.25 -3.65
N THR A 143 -10.39 -16.49 -3.18
CA THR A 143 -11.67 -17.00 -2.67
C THR A 143 -11.74 -17.07 -1.15
N ARG A 144 -10.61 -16.97 -0.46
CA ARG A 144 -10.52 -17.11 1.00
C ARG A 144 -10.67 -15.79 1.76
N TYR A 145 -11.15 -14.73 1.10
CA TYR A 145 -11.38 -13.45 1.73
C TYR A 145 -12.55 -13.53 2.70
N GLU A 146 -12.32 -13.09 3.92
CA GLU A 146 -13.36 -12.96 4.95
C GLU A 146 -13.37 -11.54 5.50
N HIS A 147 -14.39 -10.79 5.20
CA HIS A 147 -14.55 -9.39 5.54
C HIS A 147 -14.25 -9.10 7.02
N LYS A 148 -14.83 -9.87 7.93
CA LYS A 148 -14.69 -9.66 9.37
C LYS A 148 -13.25 -9.83 9.88
N TYR A 149 -12.42 -10.61 9.19
CA TYR A 149 -11.03 -10.82 9.58
C TYR A 149 -10.07 -9.83 8.94
N TYR A 150 -10.42 -9.34 7.77
CA TYR A 150 -9.59 -8.35 7.09
C TYR A 150 -9.76 -6.95 7.70
N TRP A 151 -11.00 -6.55 7.95
CA TRP A 151 -11.33 -5.20 8.41
C TRP A 151 -11.38 -5.09 9.94
N GLN A 152 -10.25 -5.39 10.58
CA GLN A 152 -10.11 -5.31 12.04
C GLN A 152 -9.48 -4.02 12.51
#